data_0f5b02e79a459c91b209a3c1c8d00129
#
_entry.id   0f5b02e79a459c91b209a3c1c8d00129
#
_cell.length_a   1.000
_cell.length_b   1.000
_cell.length_c   1.000
_cell.angle_alpha   90.00
_cell.angle_beta   90.00
_cell.angle_gamma   90.00
#
_symmetry.space_group_name_H-M   'P 1'
#
loop_
_entity.id
_entity.type
_entity.pdbx_description
1 polymer ?
#
loop_
_entity_poly.entity_id
_entity_poly.type
_entity_poly.pdbx_seq_one_letter_code
_entity_poly.pdbx_strand_id
1 'polypeptide(L)'
;NASAGGVGGATRVVMRGTKSISGNNNALYVIDGVPILNVTGGSVASEYGLAGGEGISDINPEDIESVNVLTGPSAAALYGSAAANGVVLINTRKGSAGKPKITVSNNTTFSSPFMMPEFQNTYGNKIGIYASWGEKLAKPSSFDPADFFNTGALVQNNISLSTGNDRHQTYISAGTTNGTGILPNHEYSRYNFTFRSVTKLWRDRLTLDYGGSYIIQRNQNMSAQGKYFNPLTAVYTFPRGEDFSTVQAYERFDTGRNMFLQYWPWGDQAMNMQNPYWVQYRNMRTNKRDRYMLNLNAKYQVNDWLDIAGRVRIDNTVGENEKKYWASTIQLFAGENGSYFANKQHVKLFYGDVI
;
A
#
# COMPACT_ATOMS: atom_id res chain seq x y z
N ASN A 1 3.07 -12.12 -3.87
CA ASN A 1 3.48 -11.39 -5.08
C ASN A 1 3.55 -9.91 -4.74
N ALA A 2 4.56 -9.20 -5.26
CA ALA A 2 4.64 -7.75 -5.10
C ALA A 2 3.40 -7.09 -5.71
N SER A 3 2.92 -6.05 -5.05
CA SER A 3 1.80 -5.26 -5.57
C SER A 3 2.20 -4.49 -6.82
N ALA A 4 1.34 -4.44 -7.81
CA ALA A 4 1.53 -3.58 -8.97
C ALA A 4 1.60 -2.08 -8.61
N GLY A 5 1.11 -1.69 -7.43
CA GLY A 5 1.27 -0.35 -6.85
C GLY A 5 2.66 -0.06 -6.28
N GLY A 6 3.56 -1.04 -6.28
CA GLY A 6 4.87 -0.92 -5.66
C GLY A 6 4.82 -1.08 -4.14
N VAL A 7 5.81 -0.52 -3.44
CA VAL A 7 5.89 -0.56 -1.98
C VAL A 7 4.67 0.13 -1.36
N GLY A 8 4.01 -0.53 -0.41
CA GLY A 8 2.79 -0.03 0.23
C GLY A 8 1.51 -0.20 -0.59
N GLY A 9 1.58 -0.80 -1.78
CA GLY A 9 0.43 -1.09 -2.62
C GLY A 9 -0.47 -2.19 -2.07
N ALA A 10 -1.75 -2.16 -2.47
CA ALA A 10 -2.74 -3.14 -2.08
C ALA A 10 -2.44 -4.53 -2.66
N THR A 11 -2.60 -5.56 -1.85
CA THR A 11 -2.54 -6.96 -2.26
C THR A 11 -3.92 -7.59 -2.13
N ARG A 12 -4.39 -8.26 -3.15
CA ARG A 12 -5.66 -8.97 -3.11
C ARG A 12 -5.45 -10.41 -2.67
N VAL A 13 -6.22 -10.83 -1.66
CA VAL A 13 -6.30 -12.24 -1.27
C VAL A 13 -7.63 -12.79 -1.75
N VAL A 14 -7.58 -13.59 -2.81
CA VAL A 14 -8.73 -14.28 -3.41
C VAL A 14 -8.58 -15.76 -3.15
N MET A 15 -9.59 -16.37 -2.54
CA MET A 15 -9.56 -17.80 -2.20
C MET A 15 -10.45 -18.60 -3.16
N ARG A 16 -9.88 -19.66 -3.74
CA ARG A 16 -10.57 -20.57 -4.67
C ARG A 16 -11.13 -19.88 -5.93
N GLY A 17 -10.42 -18.86 -6.43
CA GLY A 17 -10.81 -18.14 -7.64
C GLY A 17 -11.82 -17.02 -7.42
N THR A 18 -12.04 -16.21 -8.46
CA THR A 18 -13.04 -15.14 -8.48
C THR A 18 -14.44 -15.73 -8.60
N LYS A 19 -15.33 -15.37 -7.70
CA LYS A 19 -16.72 -15.86 -7.64
C LYS A 19 -17.71 -14.86 -8.26
N SER A 20 -17.32 -13.59 -8.32
CA SER A 20 -18.16 -12.52 -8.84
C SER A 20 -17.37 -11.64 -9.82
N ILE A 21 -17.99 -11.28 -10.93
CA ILE A 21 -17.42 -10.36 -11.94
C ILE A 21 -17.50 -8.91 -11.44
N SER A 22 -18.57 -8.54 -10.76
CA SER A 22 -18.83 -7.16 -10.31
C SER A 22 -18.70 -6.96 -8.80
N GLY A 23 -18.69 -8.05 -8.02
CA GLY A 23 -18.63 -7.99 -6.56
C GLY A 23 -17.21 -8.07 -5.99
N ASN A 24 -17.11 -7.82 -4.69
CA ASN A 24 -15.86 -8.00 -3.96
C ASN A 24 -15.54 -9.50 -3.81
N ASN A 25 -14.36 -9.92 -4.27
CA ASN A 25 -13.85 -11.28 -4.16
C ASN A 25 -12.78 -11.44 -3.05
N ASN A 26 -12.50 -10.40 -2.29
CA ASN A 26 -11.48 -10.44 -1.25
C ASN A 26 -11.96 -11.24 -0.04
N ALA A 27 -11.05 -11.96 0.58
CA ALA A 27 -11.28 -12.61 1.85
C ALA A 27 -11.56 -11.58 2.97
N LEU A 28 -12.37 -11.97 3.95
CA LEU A 28 -12.56 -11.19 5.16
C LEU A 28 -11.32 -11.35 6.06
N TYR A 29 -10.80 -10.26 6.59
CA TYR A 29 -9.77 -10.30 7.62
C TYR A 29 -10.38 -10.15 8.99
N VAL A 30 -9.95 -11.01 9.92
CA VAL A 30 -10.38 -11.02 11.32
C VAL A 30 -9.14 -10.98 12.19
N ILE A 31 -9.03 -9.98 13.06
CA ILE A 31 -7.91 -9.82 13.98
C ILE A 31 -8.39 -10.03 15.41
N ASP A 32 -7.80 -10.99 16.11
CA ASP A 32 -8.16 -11.37 17.48
C ASP A 32 -9.67 -11.58 17.65
N GLY A 33 -10.29 -12.26 16.67
CA GLY A 33 -11.70 -12.59 16.65
C GLY A 33 -12.65 -11.49 16.18
N VAL A 34 -12.16 -10.30 15.84
CA VAL A 34 -12.97 -9.16 15.38
C VAL A 34 -12.73 -8.88 13.89
N PRO A 35 -13.78 -8.86 13.05
CA PRO A 35 -13.66 -8.44 11.66
C PRO A 35 -13.12 -7.02 11.52
N ILE A 36 -12.26 -6.81 10.53
CA ILE A 36 -11.76 -5.46 10.21
C ILE A 36 -12.28 -5.01 8.86
N LEU A 37 -12.48 -3.70 8.73
CA LEU A 37 -12.69 -3.09 7.42
C LEU A 37 -11.36 -3.07 6.66
N ASN A 38 -11.31 -3.83 5.57
CA ASN A 38 -10.20 -3.74 4.64
C ASN A 38 -10.50 -2.63 3.63
N VAL A 39 -10.32 -1.37 4.06
CA VAL A 39 -10.51 -0.22 3.18
C VAL A 39 -9.37 -0.18 2.17
N THR A 40 -9.68 -0.48 0.93
CA THR A 40 -8.74 -0.34 -0.18
C THR A 40 -8.75 1.11 -0.67
N GLY A 41 -7.61 1.77 -0.59
CA GLY A 41 -7.45 3.09 -1.19
C GLY A 41 -7.16 2.97 -2.69
N GLY A 42 -8.09 3.42 -3.54
CA GLY A 42 -7.90 3.49 -4.98
C GLY A 42 -8.57 2.36 -5.77
N SER A 43 -8.89 2.64 -7.02
CA SER A 43 -9.40 1.68 -8.00
C SER A 43 -8.33 1.42 -9.06
N VAL A 44 -7.79 0.20 -9.09
CA VAL A 44 -6.81 -0.21 -10.10
C VAL A 44 -7.46 -0.56 -11.45
N ALA A 45 -8.80 -0.64 -11.49
CA ALA A 45 -9.55 -1.11 -12.66
C ALA A 45 -10.03 0.03 -13.59
N SER A 46 -9.73 1.29 -13.28
CA SER A 46 -10.17 2.42 -14.11
C SER A 46 -9.01 3.01 -14.93
N GLU A 47 -9.33 3.72 -15.99
CA GLU A 47 -8.36 4.53 -16.77
C GLU A 47 -7.60 5.54 -15.88
N TYR A 48 -8.17 5.87 -14.74
CA TYR A 48 -7.60 6.73 -13.70
C TYR A 48 -6.88 5.92 -12.60
N GLY A 49 -6.67 4.62 -12.80
CA GLY A 49 -6.22 3.66 -11.80
C GLY A 49 -5.05 4.15 -10.99
N LEU A 50 -5.35 4.58 -9.78
CA LEU A 50 -4.37 4.90 -8.75
C LEU A 50 -4.29 3.71 -7.81
N ALA A 51 -3.08 3.18 -7.63
CA ALA A 51 -2.86 2.19 -6.61
C ALA A 51 -3.10 2.82 -5.23
N GLY A 52 -3.72 2.08 -4.34
CA GLY A 52 -3.92 2.45 -2.94
C GLY A 52 -3.40 1.36 -2.02
N GLY A 53 -3.18 1.68 -0.75
CA GLY A 53 -2.87 0.69 0.27
C GLY A 53 -4.12 -0.02 0.79
N GLU A 54 -3.97 -1.18 1.37
CA GLU A 54 -5.02 -1.93 2.07
C GLU A 54 -4.91 -1.77 3.59
N GLY A 55 -6.06 -1.81 4.28
CA GLY A 55 -6.10 -1.72 5.74
C GLY A 55 -5.37 -2.85 6.46
N ILE A 56 -5.23 -4.03 5.83
CA ILE A 56 -4.47 -5.14 6.39
C ILE A 56 -2.96 -4.89 6.37
N SER A 57 -2.47 -4.13 5.41
CA SER A 57 -1.05 -3.78 5.32
C SER A 57 -0.58 -2.86 6.46
N ASP A 58 -1.50 -2.33 7.26
CA ASP A 58 -1.19 -1.51 8.44
C ASP A 58 -0.62 -2.34 9.59
N ILE A 59 -0.93 -3.63 9.64
CA ILE A 59 -0.45 -4.51 10.70
C ILE A 59 1.03 -4.80 10.51
N ASN A 60 1.79 -4.66 11.59
CA ASN A 60 3.18 -5.08 11.59
C ASN A 60 3.27 -6.62 11.58
N PRO A 61 3.90 -7.25 10.59
CA PRO A 61 4.04 -8.71 10.54
C PRO A 61 4.72 -9.30 11.78
N GLU A 62 5.62 -8.56 12.43
CA GLU A 62 6.31 -9.00 13.64
C GLU A 62 5.39 -9.10 14.86
N ASP A 63 4.24 -8.42 14.84
CA ASP A 63 3.22 -8.50 15.89
C ASP A 63 2.26 -9.67 15.68
N ILE A 64 2.38 -10.41 14.59
CA ILE A 64 1.54 -11.58 14.29
C ILE A 64 2.11 -12.82 14.97
N GLU A 65 1.26 -13.52 15.73
CA GLU A 65 1.57 -14.80 16.35
C GLU A 65 1.21 -15.96 15.41
N SER A 66 0.01 -15.91 14.83
CA SER A 66 -0.46 -16.95 13.90
C SER A 66 -1.44 -16.40 12.87
N VAL A 67 -1.47 -17.06 11.71
CA VAL A 67 -2.43 -16.82 10.63
C VAL A 67 -3.12 -18.13 10.30
N ASN A 68 -4.44 -18.14 10.37
CA ASN A 68 -5.26 -19.28 10.00
C ASN A 68 -6.23 -18.89 8.89
N VAL A 69 -6.53 -19.82 7.98
CA VAL A 69 -7.43 -19.58 6.86
C VAL A 69 -8.65 -20.47 6.99
N LEU A 70 -9.84 -19.84 7.03
CA LEU A 70 -11.12 -20.56 7.01
C LEU A 70 -11.79 -20.38 5.66
N THR A 71 -12.31 -21.49 5.12
CA THR A 71 -13.02 -21.48 3.84
C THR A 71 -14.32 -22.27 3.94
N GLY A 72 -15.30 -21.93 3.07
CA GLY A 72 -16.55 -22.67 2.98
C GLY A 72 -17.50 -22.49 4.18
N PRO A 73 -18.27 -23.53 4.56
CA PRO A 73 -19.32 -23.42 5.57
C PRO A 73 -18.83 -22.98 6.95
N SER A 74 -17.64 -23.40 7.37
CA SER A 74 -17.06 -23.01 8.66
C SER A 74 -16.81 -21.52 8.78
N ALA A 75 -16.39 -20.87 7.71
CA ALA A 75 -16.23 -19.42 7.67
C ALA A 75 -17.59 -18.70 7.79
N ALA A 76 -18.57 -19.17 7.02
CA ALA A 76 -19.92 -18.59 7.02
C ALA A 76 -20.65 -18.79 8.35
N ALA A 77 -20.43 -19.91 9.03
CA ALA A 77 -21.02 -20.19 10.34
C ALA A 77 -20.53 -19.21 11.42
N LEU A 78 -19.25 -18.79 11.35
CA LEU A 78 -18.65 -17.90 12.34
C LEU A 78 -18.87 -16.41 12.04
N TYR A 79 -18.84 -16.02 10.75
CA TYR A 79 -18.80 -14.61 10.33
C TYR A 79 -19.88 -14.23 9.31
N GLY A 80 -20.87 -15.10 9.09
CA GLY A 80 -22.02 -14.84 8.23
C GLY A 80 -21.66 -14.61 6.76
N SER A 81 -22.47 -13.82 6.06
CA SER A 81 -22.34 -13.52 4.64
C SER A 81 -21.05 -12.78 4.28
N ALA A 82 -20.48 -12.00 5.20
CA ALA A 82 -19.21 -11.30 5.00
C ALA A 82 -18.05 -12.27 4.74
N ALA A 83 -18.16 -13.52 5.20
CA ALA A 83 -17.17 -14.58 5.03
C ALA A 83 -17.36 -15.43 3.76
N ALA A 84 -18.27 -15.05 2.86
CA ALA A 84 -18.57 -15.82 1.64
C ALA A 84 -17.33 -16.11 0.77
N ASN A 85 -16.34 -15.23 0.80
CA ASN A 85 -15.09 -15.37 0.07
C ASN A 85 -13.96 -16.02 0.87
N GLY A 86 -14.26 -16.50 2.09
CA GLY A 86 -13.28 -17.03 3.04
C GLY A 86 -12.81 -15.98 4.04
N VAL A 87 -12.12 -16.44 5.07
CA VAL A 87 -11.65 -15.61 6.20
C VAL A 87 -10.17 -15.87 6.45
N VAL A 88 -9.42 -14.81 6.67
CA VAL A 88 -8.06 -14.84 7.19
C VAL A 88 -8.11 -14.43 8.65
N LEU A 89 -7.87 -15.37 9.55
CA LEU A 89 -7.79 -15.14 10.98
C LEU A 89 -6.36 -14.80 11.36
N ILE A 90 -6.17 -13.65 11.96
CA ILE A 90 -4.89 -13.19 12.44
C ILE A 90 -4.94 -13.06 13.95
N ASN A 91 -4.08 -13.77 14.63
CA ASN A 91 -3.88 -13.60 16.07
C ASN A 91 -2.62 -12.78 16.32
N THR A 92 -2.74 -11.72 17.11
CA THR A 92 -1.62 -10.88 17.47
C THR A 92 -0.91 -11.42 18.71
N ARG A 93 0.39 -11.14 18.84
CA ARG A 93 1.21 -11.58 19.96
C ARG A 93 0.69 -11.05 21.27
N LYS A 94 0.80 -11.90 22.28
CA LYS A 94 0.54 -11.58 23.70
C LYS A 94 1.85 -11.56 24.46
N GLY A 95 1.83 -10.96 25.64
CA GLY A 95 2.91 -11.14 26.60
C GLY A 95 3.04 -12.60 27.01
N SER A 96 4.19 -12.98 27.50
CA SER A 96 4.46 -14.32 28.03
C SER A 96 4.90 -14.24 29.49
N ALA A 97 4.52 -15.25 30.27
CA ALA A 97 5.03 -15.38 31.62
C ALA A 97 6.53 -15.69 31.60
N GLY A 98 7.28 -15.12 32.55
CA GLY A 98 8.71 -15.34 32.72
C GLY A 98 9.52 -14.05 32.67
N LYS A 99 10.83 -14.21 32.46
CA LYS A 99 11.75 -13.06 32.40
C LYS A 99 11.42 -12.17 31.18
N PRO A 100 11.60 -10.85 31.32
CA PRO A 100 11.41 -9.93 30.21
C PRO A 100 12.27 -10.36 29.00
N LYS A 101 11.62 -10.48 27.82
CA LYS A 101 12.26 -10.82 26.57
C LYS A 101 12.16 -9.63 25.62
N ILE A 102 13.31 -9.08 25.26
CA ILE A 102 13.42 -8.05 24.23
C ILE A 102 13.83 -8.74 22.92
N THR A 103 13.13 -8.42 21.84
CA THR A 103 13.47 -8.89 20.50
C THR A 103 13.67 -7.68 19.61
N VAL A 104 14.78 -7.68 18.87
CA VAL A 104 15.08 -6.66 17.85
C VAL A 104 15.24 -7.39 16.53
N SER A 105 14.55 -6.92 15.50
CA SER A 105 14.65 -7.48 14.16
C SER A 105 14.87 -6.37 13.13
N ASN A 106 15.62 -6.69 12.08
CA ASN A 106 15.80 -5.89 10.89
C ASN A 106 15.59 -6.78 9.67
N ASN A 107 14.86 -6.27 8.70
CA ASN A 107 14.73 -6.87 7.39
C ASN A 107 14.96 -5.78 6.33
N THR A 108 15.95 -5.98 5.47
CA THR A 108 16.24 -5.07 4.37
C THR A 108 16.08 -5.82 3.06
N THR A 109 15.22 -5.29 2.19
CA THR A 109 14.92 -5.89 0.89
C THR A 109 15.28 -4.90 -0.21
N PHE A 110 16.02 -5.36 -1.22
CA PHE A 110 16.27 -4.61 -2.45
C PHE A 110 15.41 -5.17 -3.57
N SER A 111 14.92 -4.29 -4.44
CA SER A 111 14.06 -4.64 -5.55
C SER A 111 14.54 -3.98 -6.83
N SER A 112 14.55 -4.74 -7.91
CA SER A 112 14.83 -4.26 -9.28
C SER A 112 13.84 -4.89 -10.25
N PRO A 113 13.66 -4.35 -11.46
CA PRO A 113 12.86 -5.03 -12.48
C PRO A 113 13.43 -6.42 -12.75
N PHE A 114 12.59 -7.45 -12.64
CA PHE A 114 13.01 -8.85 -12.85
C PHE A 114 12.87 -9.27 -14.32
N MET A 115 11.83 -8.79 -14.98
CA MET A 115 11.56 -9.14 -16.37
C MET A 115 11.16 -7.86 -17.13
N MET A 116 11.87 -7.57 -18.20
CA MET A 116 11.60 -6.45 -19.08
C MET A 116 11.16 -6.96 -20.44
N PRO A 117 10.23 -6.26 -21.12
CA PRO A 117 9.90 -6.57 -22.50
C PRO A 117 11.12 -6.37 -23.41
N GLU A 118 11.35 -7.28 -24.30
CA GLU A 118 12.36 -7.10 -25.36
C GLU A 118 11.79 -6.24 -26.48
N PHE A 119 12.53 -5.22 -26.85
CA PHE A 119 12.17 -4.30 -27.93
C PHE A 119 13.17 -4.40 -29.07
N GLN A 120 12.69 -4.15 -30.28
CA GLN A 120 13.59 -3.97 -31.42
C GLN A 120 14.48 -2.73 -31.19
N ASN A 121 15.72 -2.80 -31.62
CA ASN A 121 16.72 -1.71 -31.50
C ASN A 121 17.42 -1.39 -32.83
N THR A 122 16.98 -1.98 -33.94
CA THR A 122 17.61 -1.90 -35.25
C THR A 122 17.05 -0.75 -36.10
N TYR A 123 15.77 -0.46 -35.95
CA TYR A 123 15.09 0.58 -36.72
C TYR A 123 14.73 1.75 -35.81
N GLY A 124 15.04 2.97 -36.29
CA GLY A 124 14.72 4.20 -35.58
C GLY A 124 13.32 4.71 -35.93
N ASN A 125 13.08 5.96 -35.60
CA ASN A 125 11.89 6.71 -35.99
C ASN A 125 12.22 7.63 -37.15
N LYS A 126 11.18 8.12 -37.84
CA LYS A 126 11.30 9.29 -38.70
C LYS A 126 11.34 10.54 -37.84
N ILE A 127 12.10 11.54 -38.22
CA ILE A 127 12.22 12.82 -37.52
C ILE A 127 10.82 13.38 -37.18
N GLY A 128 10.57 13.69 -35.93
CA GLY A 128 9.31 14.21 -35.43
C GLY A 128 8.18 13.17 -35.28
N ILE A 129 8.42 11.90 -35.62
CA ILE A 129 7.42 10.81 -35.46
C ILE A 129 7.79 9.93 -34.30
N TYR A 130 6.82 9.62 -33.45
CA TYR A 130 7.00 8.79 -32.26
C TYR A 130 7.10 7.28 -32.54
N ALA A 131 6.78 6.81 -33.73
CA ALA A 131 6.81 5.40 -34.09
C ALA A 131 8.22 4.91 -34.41
N SER A 132 8.64 3.78 -33.85
CA SER A 132 9.99 3.18 -33.98
C SER A 132 10.14 2.27 -35.22
N TRP A 133 9.44 2.51 -36.31
CA TRP A 133 9.49 1.74 -37.57
C TRP A 133 9.86 2.66 -38.75
N GLY A 134 10.97 3.40 -38.57
CA GLY A 134 11.55 4.25 -39.60
C GLY A 134 12.73 3.56 -40.32
N GLU A 135 13.77 4.31 -40.61
CA GLU A 135 14.95 3.81 -41.31
C GLU A 135 15.81 2.94 -40.38
N LYS A 136 16.61 2.07 -41.00
CA LYS A 136 17.60 1.26 -40.28
C LYS A 136 18.67 2.17 -39.67
N LEU A 137 18.91 2.03 -38.38
CA LEU A 137 19.95 2.78 -37.69
C LEU A 137 21.34 2.31 -38.12
N ALA A 138 22.29 3.24 -38.19
CA ALA A 138 23.69 2.92 -38.45
C ALA A 138 24.31 2.05 -37.36
N LYS A 139 23.85 2.23 -36.11
CA LYS A 139 24.16 1.40 -34.96
C LYS A 139 22.84 1.11 -34.20
N PRO A 140 22.70 -0.07 -33.60
CA PRO A 140 21.53 -0.37 -32.75
C PRO A 140 21.33 0.71 -31.68
N SER A 141 20.07 1.02 -31.36
CA SER A 141 19.74 1.90 -30.25
C SER A 141 20.30 1.35 -28.95
N SER A 142 20.91 2.20 -28.16
CA SER A 142 21.42 1.86 -26.83
C SER A 142 20.38 2.08 -25.72
N PHE A 143 19.19 2.60 -26.07
CA PHE A 143 18.14 2.83 -25.07
C PHE A 143 17.58 1.50 -24.55
N ASP A 144 17.67 1.30 -23.23
CA ASP A 144 17.03 0.23 -22.50
C ASP A 144 15.94 0.83 -21.58
N PRO A 145 14.67 0.42 -21.71
CA PRO A 145 13.63 0.84 -20.79
C PRO A 145 13.94 0.58 -19.31
N ALA A 146 14.86 -0.35 -19.00
CA ALA A 146 15.32 -0.61 -17.65
C ALA A 146 16.03 0.60 -17.02
N ASP A 147 16.63 1.46 -17.82
CA ASP A 147 17.35 2.67 -17.36
C ASP A 147 16.44 3.71 -16.69
N PHE A 148 15.13 3.61 -16.89
CA PHE A 148 14.15 4.45 -16.21
C PHE A 148 13.96 4.08 -14.73
N PHE A 149 14.23 2.84 -14.36
CA PHE A 149 13.97 2.33 -13.02
C PHE A 149 15.17 2.51 -12.09
N ASN A 150 14.87 2.72 -10.83
CA ASN A 150 15.84 2.70 -9.74
C ASN A 150 15.89 1.31 -9.08
N THR A 151 16.91 1.08 -8.30
CA THR A 151 16.87 0.01 -7.30
C THR A 151 16.04 0.48 -6.12
N GLY A 152 14.90 -0.18 -5.89
CA GLY A 152 14.08 0.06 -4.71
C GLY A 152 14.73 -0.56 -3.47
N ALA A 153 14.55 0.07 -2.32
CA ALA A 153 15.01 -0.44 -1.04
C ALA A 153 13.88 -0.33 0.00
N LEU A 154 13.69 -1.37 0.80
CA LEU A 154 12.73 -1.39 1.90
C LEU A 154 13.44 -1.85 3.17
N VAL A 155 13.51 -0.97 4.16
CA VAL A 155 14.13 -1.23 5.46
C VAL A 155 13.04 -1.32 6.51
N GLN A 156 12.95 -2.45 7.18
CA GLN A 156 12.00 -2.71 8.25
C GLN A 156 12.79 -2.98 9.54
N ASN A 157 12.50 -2.22 10.56
CA ASN A 157 13.06 -2.42 11.90
C ASN A 157 11.93 -2.64 12.88
N ASN A 158 12.14 -3.52 13.83
CA ASN A 158 11.18 -3.75 14.89
C ASN A 158 11.90 -4.01 16.22
N ILE A 159 11.34 -3.47 17.27
CA ILE A 159 11.70 -3.80 18.65
C ILE A 159 10.45 -4.21 19.41
N SER A 160 10.51 -5.30 20.14
CA SER A 160 9.40 -5.73 20.98
C SER A 160 9.88 -6.18 22.36
N LEU A 161 9.01 -6.00 23.35
CA LEU A 161 9.16 -6.45 24.73
C LEU A 161 7.97 -7.35 25.06
N SER A 162 8.26 -8.56 25.51
CA SER A 162 7.29 -9.47 26.12
C SER A 162 7.70 -9.76 27.54
N THR A 163 6.79 -9.57 28.49
CA THR A 163 7.05 -9.76 29.92
C THR A 163 5.78 -10.14 30.65
N GLY A 164 5.90 -10.73 31.83
CA GLY A 164 4.76 -11.01 32.67
C GLY A 164 4.96 -12.15 33.65
N ASN A 165 3.88 -12.48 34.30
CA ASN A 165 3.71 -13.64 35.16
C ASN A 165 2.42 -14.39 34.82
N ASP A 166 2.04 -15.39 35.59
CA ASP A 166 0.83 -16.21 35.32
C ASP A 166 -0.49 -15.41 35.33
N ARG A 167 -0.50 -14.24 35.98
CA ARG A 167 -1.68 -13.38 36.09
C ARG A 167 -1.63 -12.11 35.28
N HIS A 168 -0.47 -11.66 34.93
CA HIS A 168 -0.31 -10.42 34.16
C HIS A 168 0.76 -10.59 33.09
N GLN A 169 0.38 -10.41 31.83
CA GLN A 169 1.28 -10.56 30.69
C GLN A 169 1.14 -9.34 29.78
N THR A 170 2.25 -8.76 29.38
CA THR A 170 2.28 -7.54 28.57
C THR A 170 3.22 -7.70 27.39
N TYR A 171 2.74 -7.27 26.23
CA TYR A 171 3.50 -7.14 24.99
C TYR A 171 3.48 -5.69 24.52
N ILE A 172 4.64 -5.19 24.12
CA ILE A 172 4.81 -3.84 23.54
C ILE A 172 5.72 -3.98 22.35
N SER A 173 5.39 -3.31 21.25
CA SER A 173 6.27 -3.24 20.08
C SER A 173 6.28 -1.86 19.45
N ALA A 174 7.40 -1.55 18.80
CA ALA A 174 7.55 -0.40 17.92
C ALA A 174 8.24 -0.83 16.64
N GLY A 175 7.61 -0.56 15.50
CA GLY A 175 8.12 -0.93 14.19
C GLY A 175 8.21 0.26 13.25
N THR A 176 9.22 0.25 12.39
CA THR A 176 9.37 1.21 11.30
C THR A 176 9.55 0.48 9.99
N THR A 177 8.93 0.98 8.94
CA THR A 177 9.12 0.52 7.57
C THR A 177 9.35 1.75 6.70
N ASN A 178 10.54 1.89 6.15
CA ASN A 178 10.88 3.00 5.27
C ASN A 178 11.46 2.45 3.97
N GLY A 179 11.06 3.01 2.85
CA GLY A 179 11.58 2.54 1.58
C GLY A 179 11.30 3.44 0.41
N THR A 180 12.04 3.17 -0.64
CA THR A 180 11.87 3.74 -1.98
C THR A 180 11.43 2.65 -2.94
N GLY A 181 10.55 2.98 -3.88
CA GLY A 181 10.15 2.06 -4.94
C GLY A 181 11.13 2.03 -6.10
N ILE A 182 10.88 1.12 -7.05
CA ILE A 182 11.66 1.05 -8.29
C ILE A 182 11.36 2.20 -9.27
N LEU A 183 10.21 2.87 -9.13
CA LEU A 183 9.92 4.07 -9.91
C LEU A 183 10.58 5.30 -9.27
N PRO A 184 11.09 6.24 -10.06
CA PRO A 184 11.63 7.50 -9.53
C PRO A 184 10.64 8.20 -8.61
N ASN A 185 11.13 8.82 -7.53
CA ASN A 185 10.34 9.62 -6.59
C ASN A 185 9.16 8.87 -5.90
N HIS A 186 9.22 7.54 -5.83
CA HIS A 186 8.28 6.73 -5.06
C HIS A 186 8.84 6.47 -3.66
N GLU A 187 8.16 6.96 -2.64
CA GLU A 187 8.56 6.83 -1.24
C GLU A 187 7.43 6.23 -0.40
N TYR A 188 7.82 5.46 0.59
CA TYR A 188 6.92 4.84 1.55
C TYR A 188 7.49 4.91 2.95
N SER A 189 6.67 5.28 3.92
CA SER A 189 7.01 5.15 5.32
C SER A 189 5.81 4.68 6.14
N ARG A 190 6.08 3.83 7.13
CA ARG A 190 5.09 3.36 8.10
C ARG A 190 5.74 3.21 9.47
N TYR A 191 5.04 3.69 10.49
CA TYR A 191 5.41 3.56 11.89
C TYR A 191 4.28 2.88 12.63
N ASN A 192 4.59 1.82 13.37
CA ASN A 192 3.64 1.04 14.15
C ASN A 192 4.02 1.07 15.61
N PHE A 193 3.04 1.29 16.49
CA PHE A 193 3.16 1.12 17.93
C PHE A 193 2.05 0.20 18.39
N THR A 194 2.39 -0.86 19.11
CA THR A 194 1.43 -1.84 19.59
C THR A 194 1.65 -2.09 21.08
N PHE A 195 0.56 -2.13 21.82
CA PHE A 195 0.50 -2.52 23.21
C PHE A 195 -0.62 -3.54 23.39
N ARG A 196 -0.35 -4.62 24.13
CA ARG A 196 -1.37 -5.60 24.54
C ARG A 196 -1.06 -6.14 25.92
N SER A 197 -2.07 -6.23 26.77
CA SER A 197 -1.95 -6.81 28.09
C SER A 197 -3.10 -7.76 28.37
N VAL A 198 -2.76 -8.87 29.02
CA VAL A 198 -3.72 -9.84 29.55
C VAL A 198 -3.56 -9.90 31.05
N THR A 199 -4.64 -9.65 31.78
CA THR A 199 -4.63 -9.62 33.23
C THR A 199 -5.75 -10.50 33.78
N LYS A 200 -5.42 -11.40 34.72
CA LYS A 200 -6.35 -12.21 35.48
C LYS A 200 -6.59 -11.62 36.86
N LEU A 201 -7.84 -11.41 37.22
CA LEU A 201 -8.32 -10.80 38.43
C LEU A 201 -9.30 -11.73 39.16
N TRP A 202 -9.62 -11.42 40.41
CA TRP A 202 -10.62 -12.11 41.23
C TRP A 202 -10.42 -13.62 41.30
N ARG A 203 -9.22 -14.04 41.70
CA ARG A 203 -8.82 -15.46 41.80
C ARG A 203 -8.92 -16.15 40.42
N ASP A 204 -8.48 -15.45 39.38
CA ASP A 204 -8.44 -15.89 37.98
C ASP A 204 -9.82 -16.04 37.29
N ARG A 205 -10.89 -15.61 37.95
CA ARG A 205 -12.25 -15.66 37.39
C ARG A 205 -12.52 -14.58 36.34
N LEU A 206 -11.86 -13.42 36.43
CA LEU A 206 -11.97 -12.36 35.44
C LEU A 206 -10.68 -12.27 34.64
N THR A 207 -10.77 -12.49 33.35
CA THR A 207 -9.67 -12.26 32.40
C THR A 207 -9.97 -11.02 31.57
N LEU A 208 -9.08 -10.04 31.63
CA LEU A 208 -9.11 -8.85 30.78
C LEU A 208 -7.97 -8.96 29.76
N ASP A 209 -8.30 -8.94 28.46
CA ASP A 209 -7.35 -8.84 27.33
C ASP A 209 -7.62 -7.52 26.62
N TYR A 210 -6.72 -6.58 26.78
CA TYR A 210 -6.88 -5.23 26.25
C TYR A 210 -5.60 -4.74 25.60
N GLY A 211 -5.77 -3.87 24.62
CA GLY A 211 -4.64 -3.34 23.89
C GLY A 211 -5.03 -2.31 22.86
N GLY A 212 -4.03 -1.84 22.17
CA GLY A 212 -4.20 -0.92 21.08
C GLY A 212 -2.98 -0.85 20.18
N SER A 213 -3.22 -0.39 18.96
CA SER A 213 -2.18 -0.12 17.97
C SER A 213 -2.40 1.26 17.40
N TYR A 214 -1.31 1.98 17.18
CA TYR A 214 -1.30 3.25 16.46
C TYR A 214 -0.37 3.15 15.26
N ILE A 215 -0.88 3.51 14.10
CA ILE A 215 -0.23 3.36 12.81
C ILE A 215 -0.21 4.71 12.11
N ILE A 216 0.97 5.13 11.66
CA ILE A 216 1.18 6.30 10.84
C ILE A 216 1.76 5.81 9.51
N GLN A 217 1.08 6.09 8.40
CA GLN A 217 1.54 5.71 7.07
C GLN A 217 1.61 6.93 6.15
N ARG A 218 2.67 6.99 5.38
CA ARG A 218 2.88 8.01 4.35
C ARG A 218 3.30 7.30 3.07
N ASN A 219 2.74 7.73 1.97
CA ASN A 219 3.09 7.20 0.65
C ASN A 219 3.12 8.34 -0.35
N GLN A 220 4.16 8.39 -1.16
CA GLN A 220 4.34 9.36 -2.22
C GLN A 220 4.47 8.63 -3.55
N ASN A 221 3.73 9.06 -4.55
CA ASN A 221 3.80 8.61 -5.94
C ASN A 221 3.75 7.09 -6.12
N MET A 222 2.82 6.41 -5.42
CA MET A 222 2.50 5.02 -5.76
C MET A 222 2.25 4.89 -7.25
N SER A 223 2.69 3.77 -7.82
CA SER A 223 2.53 3.49 -9.25
C SER A 223 1.09 3.71 -9.72
N ALA A 224 0.92 4.55 -10.73
CA ALA A 224 -0.34 4.66 -11.44
C ALA A 224 -0.39 3.59 -12.53
N GLN A 225 -1.51 2.90 -12.63
CA GLN A 225 -1.73 1.84 -13.62
C GLN A 225 -2.71 2.26 -14.71
N GLY A 226 -3.32 3.43 -14.55
CA GLY A 226 -4.24 3.99 -15.52
C GLY A 226 -3.52 4.63 -16.70
N LYS A 227 -4.31 5.06 -17.69
CA LYS A 227 -3.84 5.66 -18.93
C LYS A 227 -3.10 6.99 -18.73
N TYR A 228 -3.54 7.81 -17.79
CA TYR A 228 -3.14 9.22 -17.74
C TYR A 228 -1.82 9.50 -17.02
N PHE A 229 -1.52 8.75 -15.99
CA PHE A 229 -0.37 9.02 -15.11
C PHE A 229 0.57 7.81 -15.00
N ASN A 230 0.49 6.89 -15.94
CA ASN A 230 1.40 5.75 -16.03
C ASN A 230 2.65 6.16 -16.82
N PRO A 231 3.82 6.30 -16.18
CA PRO A 231 5.04 6.69 -16.89
C PRO A 231 5.53 5.61 -17.86
N LEU A 232 5.14 4.35 -17.63
CA LEU A 232 5.66 3.20 -18.39
C LEU A 232 5.21 3.20 -19.85
N THR A 233 4.05 3.77 -20.15
CA THR A 233 3.60 3.90 -21.55
C THR A 233 4.63 4.68 -22.35
N ALA A 234 5.06 5.85 -21.87
CA ALA A 234 6.04 6.67 -22.55
C ALA A 234 7.44 6.02 -22.56
N VAL A 235 7.82 5.31 -21.50
CA VAL A 235 9.11 4.60 -21.42
C VAL A 235 9.17 3.46 -22.42
N TYR A 236 8.16 2.60 -22.47
CA TYR A 236 8.19 1.40 -23.31
C TYR A 236 8.03 1.72 -24.81
N THR A 237 7.31 2.76 -25.14
CA THR A 237 7.08 3.16 -26.54
C THR A 237 8.06 4.24 -27.02
N PHE A 238 9.05 4.63 -26.21
CA PHE A 238 10.01 5.66 -26.58
C PHE A 238 10.72 5.35 -27.92
N PRO A 239 10.83 6.33 -28.83
CA PRO A 239 11.38 6.12 -30.17
C PRO A 239 12.85 5.67 -30.13
N ARG A 240 13.17 4.61 -30.88
CA ARG A 240 14.49 3.98 -30.83
C ARG A 240 15.60 4.79 -31.53
N GLY A 241 15.25 5.78 -32.33
CA GLY A 241 16.22 6.71 -32.94
C GLY A 241 16.59 7.91 -32.08
N GLU A 242 15.94 8.09 -30.95
CA GLU A 242 16.10 9.24 -30.07
C GLU A 242 16.92 8.88 -28.81
N ASP A 243 17.55 9.89 -28.24
CA ASP A 243 18.29 9.76 -26.97
C ASP A 243 17.35 9.98 -25.80
N PHE A 244 17.10 8.92 -25.01
CA PHE A 244 16.26 8.98 -23.84
C PHE A 244 16.78 9.91 -22.74
N SER A 245 18.10 10.17 -22.70
CA SER A 245 18.68 11.10 -21.72
C SER A 245 18.13 12.52 -21.86
N THR A 246 17.71 12.90 -23.05
CA THR A 246 17.13 14.24 -23.31
C THR A 246 15.85 14.50 -22.55
N VAL A 247 15.07 13.46 -22.22
CA VAL A 247 13.80 13.58 -21.47
C VAL A 247 14.00 13.53 -19.97
N GLN A 248 15.20 13.22 -19.49
CA GLN A 248 15.55 13.37 -18.08
C GLN A 248 15.52 14.84 -17.65
N ALA A 249 15.86 15.77 -18.56
CA ALA A 249 15.60 17.19 -18.40
C ALA A 249 14.12 17.50 -18.68
N TYR A 250 13.23 16.96 -17.82
CA TYR A 250 11.79 16.89 -18.01
C TYR A 250 11.05 18.22 -18.02
N GLU A 251 11.74 19.32 -17.74
CA GLU A 251 11.14 20.66 -17.72
C GLU A 251 12.07 21.69 -18.37
N ARG A 252 11.48 22.74 -18.92
CA ARG A 252 12.18 23.91 -19.48
C ARG A 252 11.49 25.17 -19.03
N PHE A 253 12.30 26.22 -18.77
CA PHE A 253 11.77 27.52 -18.39
C PHE A 253 11.16 28.20 -19.62
N ASP A 254 9.89 28.57 -19.50
CA ASP A 254 9.15 29.36 -20.49
C ASP A 254 9.13 30.81 -20.05
N THR A 255 9.78 31.68 -20.83
CA THR A 255 9.90 33.11 -20.53
C THR A 255 8.57 33.85 -20.71
N GLY A 256 7.71 33.38 -21.60
CA GLY A 256 6.38 33.98 -21.84
C GLY A 256 5.42 33.76 -20.66
N ARG A 257 5.50 32.61 -20.02
CA ARG A 257 4.69 32.25 -18.84
C ARG A 257 5.43 32.45 -17.52
N ASN A 258 6.72 32.77 -17.56
CA ASN A 258 7.60 32.92 -16.40
C ASN A 258 7.54 31.71 -15.43
N MET A 259 7.54 30.50 -15.98
CA MET A 259 7.48 29.26 -15.21
C MET A 259 8.15 28.09 -15.96
N PHE A 260 8.43 27.02 -15.23
CA PHE A 260 8.87 25.76 -15.85
C PHE A 260 7.67 24.98 -16.39
N LEU A 261 7.78 24.56 -17.65
CA LEU A 261 6.80 23.73 -18.34
C LEU A 261 7.41 22.37 -18.68
N GLN A 262 6.55 21.39 -18.88
CA GLN A 262 6.95 20.05 -19.29
C GLN A 262 7.71 20.09 -20.62
N TYR A 263 8.84 19.42 -20.68
CA TYR A 263 9.54 19.14 -21.93
C TYR A 263 9.12 17.76 -22.44
N TRP A 264 8.30 17.74 -23.47
CA TRP A 264 7.86 16.54 -24.16
C TRP A 264 7.55 16.86 -25.63
N PRO A 265 8.57 16.73 -26.53
CA PRO A 265 8.49 17.28 -27.90
C PRO A 265 7.52 16.52 -28.82
N TRP A 266 7.07 15.34 -28.42
CA TRP A 266 6.21 14.48 -29.25
C TRP A 266 4.71 14.66 -29.03
N GLY A 267 4.29 15.46 -28.07
CA GLY A 267 2.88 15.61 -27.72
C GLY A 267 2.28 14.36 -27.07
N ASP A 268 0.96 14.31 -26.96
CA ASP A 268 0.25 13.27 -26.21
C ASP A 268 0.07 11.94 -26.95
N GLN A 269 0.37 11.92 -28.27
CA GLN A 269 0.25 10.76 -29.14
C GLN A 269 -1.14 10.09 -29.13
N ALA A 270 -2.20 10.86 -28.88
CA ALA A 270 -3.57 10.38 -28.66
C ALA A 270 -3.72 9.34 -27.52
N MET A 271 -2.68 9.17 -26.72
CA MET A 271 -2.62 8.25 -25.57
C MET A 271 -2.42 8.98 -24.24
N ASN A 272 -2.54 10.30 -24.23
CA ASN A 272 -2.28 11.16 -23.08
C ASN A 272 -0.85 10.97 -22.50
N MET A 273 0.10 10.72 -23.38
CA MET A 273 1.49 10.58 -23.00
C MET A 273 2.07 11.88 -22.45
N GLN A 274 2.89 11.72 -21.48
CA GLN A 274 3.66 12.78 -20.86
C GLN A 274 5.10 12.32 -20.67
N ASN A 275 6.00 13.26 -20.44
CA ASN A 275 7.35 12.92 -20.03
C ASN A 275 7.29 12.05 -18.75
N PRO A 276 7.91 10.85 -18.74
CA PRO A 276 7.83 9.93 -17.60
C PRO A 276 8.43 10.51 -16.32
N TYR A 277 9.46 11.33 -16.41
CA TYR A 277 10.04 12.03 -15.24
C TYR A 277 9.14 13.17 -14.77
N TRP A 278 8.49 13.90 -15.70
CA TRP A 278 7.47 14.89 -15.32
C TRP A 278 6.34 14.26 -14.51
N VAL A 279 5.85 13.11 -14.94
CA VAL A 279 4.82 12.35 -14.20
C VAL A 279 5.27 12.02 -12.79
N GLN A 280 6.54 11.69 -12.58
CA GLN A 280 7.06 11.31 -11.28
C GLN A 280 7.44 12.50 -10.39
N TYR A 281 7.85 13.63 -10.97
CA TYR A 281 8.37 14.75 -10.19
C TYR A 281 7.44 15.98 -10.13
N ARG A 282 6.46 16.08 -11.03
CA ARG A 282 5.55 17.23 -11.12
C ARG A 282 4.07 16.87 -10.98
N ASN A 283 3.70 15.62 -11.14
CA ASN A 283 2.35 15.12 -10.85
C ASN A 283 2.34 14.40 -9.50
N MET A 284 2.57 15.19 -8.44
CA MET A 284 2.76 14.68 -7.10
C MET A 284 1.46 14.14 -6.50
N ARG A 285 1.53 12.96 -5.93
CA ARG A 285 0.41 12.31 -5.24
C ARG A 285 0.90 11.80 -3.90
N THR A 286 0.31 12.31 -2.82
CA THR A 286 0.65 11.89 -1.47
C THR A 286 -0.58 11.32 -0.77
N ASN A 287 -0.41 10.17 -0.15
CA ASN A 287 -1.41 9.53 0.69
C ASN A 287 -0.88 9.45 2.10
N LYS A 288 -1.60 10.03 3.05
CA LYS A 288 -1.33 9.93 4.47
C LYS A 288 -2.46 9.15 5.12
N ARG A 289 -2.13 8.26 6.04
CA ARG A 289 -3.12 7.52 6.81
C ARG A 289 -2.64 7.38 8.25
N ASP A 290 -3.48 7.83 9.15
CA ASP A 290 -3.30 7.67 10.58
C ASP A 290 -4.43 6.80 11.11
N ARG A 291 -4.09 5.69 11.79
CA ARG A 291 -5.07 4.72 12.28
C ARG A 291 -4.76 4.35 13.71
N TYR A 292 -5.77 4.30 14.54
CA TYR A 292 -5.66 3.65 15.83
C TYR A 292 -6.75 2.58 16.00
N MET A 293 -6.35 1.48 16.59
CA MET A 293 -7.22 0.38 16.94
C MET A 293 -7.12 0.14 18.44
N LEU A 294 -8.25 0.11 19.12
CA LEU A 294 -8.33 -0.22 20.55
C LEU A 294 -9.23 -1.43 20.71
N ASN A 295 -8.83 -2.36 21.57
CA ASN A 295 -9.62 -3.57 21.86
C ASN A 295 -9.65 -3.84 23.35
N LEU A 296 -10.79 -4.32 23.79
CA LEU A 296 -11.01 -4.84 25.13
C LEU A 296 -11.87 -6.12 25.01
N ASN A 297 -11.37 -7.19 25.62
CA ASN A 297 -12.09 -8.44 25.78
C ASN A 297 -12.09 -8.78 27.27
N ALA A 298 -13.27 -8.85 27.86
CA ALA A 298 -13.48 -9.22 29.25
C ALA A 298 -14.20 -10.56 29.32
N LYS A 299 -13.59 -11.56 29.94
CA LYS A 299 -14.17 -12.88 30.16
C LYS A 299 -14.31 -13.14 31.64
N TYR A 300 -15.52 -13.39 32.10
CA TYR A 300 -15.84 -13.70 33.48
C TYR A 300 -16.38 -15.13 33.62
N GLN A 301 -15.68 -15.93 34.41
CA GLN A 301 -16.11 -17.29 34.77
C GLN A 301 -17.06 -17.19 35.96
N VAL A 302 -18.34 -17.39 35.67
CA VAL A 302 -19.40 -17.36 36.68
C VAL A 302 -19.31 -18.59 37.58
N ASN A 303 -19.15 -19.76 36.94
CA ASN A 303 -18.92 -21.05 37.60
C ASN A 303 -18.20 -22.01 36.65
N ASP A 304 -18.05 -23.29 36.99
CA ASP A 304 -17.22 -24.25 36.22
C ASP A 304 -17.79 -24.60 34.84
N TRP A 305 -19.06 -24.29 34.59
CA TRP A 305 -19.73 -24.58 33.31
C TRP A 305 -20.24 -23.34 32.55
N LEU A 306 -20.15 -22.14 33.15
CA LEU A 306 -20.64 -20.90 32.54
C LEU A 306 -19.60 -19.83 32.57
N ASP A 307 -19.19 -19.38 31.36
CA ASP A 307 -18.42 -18.18 31.11
C ASP A 307 -19.29 -17.14 30.41
N ILE A 308 -19.07 -15.87 30.72
CA ILE A 308 -19.63 -14.72 30.00
C ILE A 308 -18.48 -13.90 29.49
N ALA A 309 -18.44 -13.59 28.20
CA ALA A 309 -17.43 -12.74 27.60
C ALA A 309 -18.05 -11.57 26.84
N GLY A 310 -17.45 -10.39 26.99
CA GLY A 310 -17.81 -9.21 26.22
C GLY A 310 -16.58 -8.70 25.50
N ARG A 311 -16.74 -8.30 24.23
CA ARG A 311 -15.69 -7.75 23.38
C ARG A 311 -16.10 -6.39 22.85
N VAL A 312 -15.19 -5.45 22.89
CA VAL A 312 -15.36 -4.11 22.29
C VAL A 312 -14.11 -3.77 21.49
N ARG A 313 -14.31 -3.24 20.28
CA ARG A 313 -13.24 -2.73 19.45
C ARG A 313 -13.62 -1.40 18.85
N ILE A 314 -12.67 -0.50 18.83
CA ILE A 314 -12.71 0.78 18.11
C ILE A 314 -11.60 0.75 17.06
N ASP A 315 -11.95 1.01 15.82
CA ASP A 315 -11.01 1.15 14.71
C ASP A 315 -11.29 2.50 14.04
N ASN A 316 -10.35 3.41 14.16
CA ASN A 316 -10.48 4.76 13.61
C ASN A 316 -9.36 5.03 12.64
N THR A 317 -9.72 5.36 11.41
CA THR A 317 -8.79 5.67 10.31
C THR A 317 -9.07 7.05 9.78
N VAL A 318 -8.03 7.88 9.71
CA VAL A 318 -8.05 9.17 9.03
C VAL A 318 -7.10 9.09 7.85
N GLY A 319 -7.66 9.20 6.66
CA GLY A 319 -6.92 9.23 5.39
C GLY A 319 -6.92 10.62 4.80
N GLU A 320 -5.79 11.06 4.29
CA GLU A 320 -5.63 12.32 3.56
C GLU A 320 -4.91 12.04 2.24
N ASN A 321 -5.54 12.43 1.14
CA ASN A 321 -5.00 12.25 -0.20
C ASN A 321 -4.83 13.63 -0.84
N GLU A 322 -3.62 13.94 -1.26
CA GLU A 322 -3.31 15.16 -2.00
C GLU A 322 -2.81 14.83 -3.40
N LYS A 323 -3.22 15.64 -4.38
CA LYS A 323 -2.74 15.60 -5.75
C LYS A 323 -2.35 17.01 -6.17
N LYS A 324 -1.12 17.18 -6.64
CA LYS A 324 -0.56 18.43 -7.12
C LYS A 324 -0.13 18.23 -8.57
N TYR A 325 -0.85 18.82 -9.49
CA TYR A 325 -0.55 18.77 -10.92
C TYR A 325 -0.05 20.13 -11.36
N TRP A 326 1.19 20.19 -11.81
CA TRP A 326 1.81 21.43 -12.25
C TRP A 326 1.26 21.86 -13.61
N ALA A 327 1.39 23.15 -13.90
CA ALA A 327 1.07 23.72 -15.22
C ALA A 327 1.77 22.92 -16.33
N SER A 328 1.17 22.79 -17.49
CA SER A 328 1.56 21.93 -18.62
C SER A 328 1.43 20.40 -18.41
N THR A 329 0.93 19.95 -17.29
CA THR A 329 0.38 18.59 -17.17
C THR A 329 -0.86 18.50 -18.08
N ILE A 330 -1.32 17.28 -18.39
CA ILE A 330 -2.53 17.07 -19.23
C ILE A 330 -3.64 18.04 -18.82
N GLN A 331 -4.12 18.84 -19.77
CA GLN A 331 -5.07 19.92 -19.52
C GLN A 331 -6.37 19.45 -18.86
N LEU A 332 -6.78 18.20 -19.13
CA LEU A 332 -7.96 17.59 -18.50
C LEU A 332 -7.91 17.60 -16.97
N PHE A 333 -6.71 17.53 -16.36
CA PHE A 333 -6.53 17.47 -14.91
C PHE A 333 -5.92 18.72 -14.30
N ALA A 334 -5.04 19.39 -15.04
CA ALA A 334 -4.26 20.49 -14.50
C ALA A 334 -4.80 21.86 -14.91
N GLY A 335 -5.59 21.95 -15.97
CA GLY A 335 -5.91 23.22 -16.60
C GLY A 335 -4.63 23.92 -17.11
N GLU A 336 -4.69 25.22 -17.32
CA GLU A 336 -3.54 26.00 -17.81
C GLU A 336 -2.51 26.29 -16.73
N ASN A 337 -2.94 26.44 -15.49
CA ASN A 337 -2.12 26.93 -14.38
C ASN A 337 -1.78 25.84 -13.33
N GLY A 338 -2.10 24.59 -13.66
CA GLY A 338 -2.00 23.50 -12.70
C GLY A 338 -3.25 23.35 -11.85
N SER A 339 -3.29 22.30 -11.04
CA SER A 339 -4.40 22.05 -10.12
C SER A 339 -3.95 21.38 -8.84
N TYR A 340 -4.71 21.62 -7.78
CA TYR A 340 -4.54 21.01 -6.46
C TYR A 340 -5.84 20.37 -6.00
N PHE A 341 -5.75 19.12 -5.59
CA PHE A 341 -6.87 18.37 -5.01
C PHE A 341 -6.46 17.83 -3.65
N ALA A 342 -7.29 18.03 -2.66
CA ALA A 342 -7.16 17.40 -1.35
C ALA A 342 -8.47 16.73 -0.98
N ASN A 343 -8.38 15.52 -0.47
CA ASN A 343 -9.51 14.78 0.09
C ASN A 343 -9.12 14.21 1.44
N LYS A 344 -9.97 14.45 2.44
CA LYS A 344 -9.82 13.85 3.77
C LYS A 344 -10.99 12.93 4.05
N GLN A 345 -10.68 11.69 4.39
CA GLN A 345 -11.65 10.67 4.73
C GLN A 345 -11.45 10.25 6.18
N HIS A 346 -12.54 10.15 6.92
CA HIS A 346 -12.55 9.66 8.28
C HIS A 346 -13.50 8.48 8.38
N VAL A 347 -12.97 7.33 8.77
CA VAL A 347 -13.72 6.09 8.94
C VAL A 347 -13.58 5.63 10.37
N LYS A 348 -14.72 5.45 11.05
CA LYS A 348 -14.80 4.87 12.38
C LYS A 348 -15.62 3.59 12.33
N LEU A 349 -15.07 2.53 12.89
CA LEU A 349 -15.78 1.29 13.12
C LEU A 349 -15.83 1.04 14.62
N PHE A 350 -17.00 0.77 15.09
CA PHE A 350 -17.25 0.30 16.45
C PHE A 350 -17.82 -1.11 16.37
N TYR A 351 -17.21 -2.03 17.08
CA TYR A 351 -17.66 -3.41 17.18
C TYR A 351 -17.87 -3.77 18.65
N GLY A 352 -18.98 -4.44 18.95
CA GLY A 352 -19.24 -4.97 20.27
C GLY A 352 -20.08 -6.24 20.19
N ASP A 353 -19.74 -7.24 20.97
CA ASP A 353 -20.51 -8.47 21.13
C ASP A 353 -20.43 -9.00 22.57
N VAL A 354 -21.37 -9.86 22.90
CA VAL A 354 -21.43 -10.62 24.14
C VAL A 354 -21.63 -12.10 23.78
N ILE A 355 -20.84 -12.95 24.40
CA ILE A 355 -20.80 -14.39 24.15
C ILE A 355 -21.04 -15.13 25.46
#